data_fd49d85d61f19d999b9d3f0d4358c218
#
_entry.id   fd49d85d61f19d999b9d3f0d4358c218
#
_cell.length_a   1.000
_cell.length_b   1.000
_cell.length_c   1.000
_cell.angle_alpha   90.00
_cell.angle_beta   90.00
_cell.angle_gamma   90.00
#
_symmetry.space_group_name_H-M   'P 1'
#
loop_
_entity.id
_entity.type
_entity.pdbx_description
1 polymer ?
#
loop_
_entity_poly.entity_id
_entity_poly.type
_entity_poly.pdbx_seq_one_letter_code
_entity_poly.pdbx_strand_id
1 'polypeptide(L)'
;MKRKIEEVTSEMSGGELKIKQEMEEDDEKSDRKKGPELEAIVHIYTSFNNTIVHVTDMSGKTLSKVTGGMATKHDRLKANPTIAMFIAKRVAEEIAPLGIKSLYVRIRSKTNSQSLGPGAYAVIKSLSRSGFKVVNILDVTRIPRGGPKKKGGRRGRRV
;
A
#
# COMPACT_ATOMS: atom_id res chain seq x y z
N MET A 1 -3.44 -32.43 -51.30
CA MET A 1 -3.84 -32.22 -49.87
C MET A 1 -2.75 -31.55 -49.02
N LYS A 2 -1.47 -31.92 -49.10
CA LYS A 2 -0.40 -31.32 -48.31
C LYS A 2 -0.25 -29.79 -48.44
N ARG A 3 -0.33 -29.25 -49.70
CA ARG A 3 -0.21 -27.79 -49.96
C ARG A 3 -1.31 -26.92 -49.26
N LYS A 4 -2.56 -27.44 -49.20
CA LYS A 4 -3.66 -26.74 -48.52
C LYS A 4 -3.48 -26.67 -46.98
N ILE A 5 -2.81 -27.66 -46.41
CA ILE A 5 -2.53 -27.68 -44.95
C ILE A 5 -1.43 -26.69 -44.61
N GLU A 6 -0.40 -26.55 -45.47
CA GLU A 6 0.68 -25.58 -45.29
C GLU A 6 0.20 -24.11 -45.43
N GLU A 7 -0.71 -23.82 -46.35
CA GLU A 7 -1.33 -22.50 -46.49
C GLU A 7 -2.18 -22.12 -45.25
N VAL A 8 -3.01 -23.04 -44.79
CA VAL A 8 -3.85 -22.81 -43.60
C VAL A 8 -3.00 -22.64 -42.34
N THR A 9 -1.88 -23.36 -42.23
CA THR A 9 -0.97 -23.22 -41.07
C THR A 9 -0.18 -21.90 -41.12
N SER A 10 0.16 -21.42 -42.29
CA SER A 10 0.84 -20.11 -42.46
C SER A 10 -0.11 -18.93 -42.22
N GLU A 11 -1.39 -19.04 -42.61
CA GLU A 11 -2.41 -18.02 -42.29
C GLU A 11 -2.78 -17.96 -40.81
N MET A 12 -2.86 -19.12 -40.13
CA MET A 12 -3.10 -19.15 -38.67
C MET A 12 -1.95 -18.55 -37.90
N SER A 13 -0.69 -18.81 -38.25
CA SER A 13 0.48 -18.21 -37.57
C SER A 13 0.59 -16.70 -37.81
N GLY A 14 0.19 -16.23 -38.99
CA GLY A 14 0.15 -14.79 -39.28
C GLY A 14 -0.94 -14.02 -38.52
N GLY A 15 -2.08 -14.67 -38.28
CA GLY A 15 -3.18 -14.09 -37.47
C GLY A 15 -2.82 -13.94 -36.01
N GLU A 16 -2.22 -14.94 -35.39
CA GLU A 16 -1.78 -14.89 -34.02
C GLU A 16 -0.66 -13.85 -33.78
N LEU A 17 0.27 -13.70 -34.70
CA LEU A 17 1.31 -12.68 -34.65
C LEU A 17 0.73 -11.26 -34.77
N LYS A 18 -0.26 -11.04 -35.63
CA LYS A 18 -0.93 -9.74 -35.74
C LYS A 18 -1.70 -9.39 -34.47
N ILE A 19 -2.44 -10.34 -33.89
CA ILE A 19 -3.18 -10.12 -32.64
C ILE A 19 -2.22 -9.79 -31.50
N LYS A 20 -1.07 -10.47 -31.39
CA LYS A 20 -0.05 -10.14 -30.39
C LYS A 20 0.55 -8.76 -30.59
N GLN A 21 0.85 -8.38 -31.81
CA GLN A 21 1.39 -7.04 -32.13
C GLN A 21 0.36 -5.94 -31.85
N GLU A 22 -0.91 -6.12 -32.17
CA GLU A 22 -1.99 -5.18 -31.85
C GLU A 22 -2.20 -5.05 -30.33
N MET A 23 -2.13 -6.16 -29.58
CA MET A 23 -2.21 -6.13 -28.10
C MET A 23 -1.01 -5.42 -27.48
N GLU A 24 0.21 -5.66 -27.97
CA GLU A 24 1.42 -4.99 -27.50
C GLU A 24 1.40 -3.48 -27.85
N GLU A 25 0.94 -3.10 -29.04
CA GLU A 25 0.78 -1.70 -29.43
C GLU A 25 -0.30 -0.97 -28.63
N ASP A 26 -1.40 -1.63 -28.27
CA ASP A 26 -2.45 -1.05 -27.45
C ASP A 26 -2.01 -0.90 -25.99
N ASP A 27 -1.22 -1.83 -25.46
CA ASP A 27 -0.59 -1.72 -24.14
C ASP A 27 0.44 -0.58 -24.12
N GLU A 28 1.31 -0.45 -25.14
CA GLU A 28 2.23 0.68 -25.26
C GLU A 28 1.53 2.03 -25.43
N LYS A 29 0.44 2.09 -26.20
CA LYS A 29 -0.37 3.32 -26.36
C LYS A 29 -1.09 3.71 -25.07
N SER A 30 -1.51 2.73 -24.25
CA SER A 30 -2.12 2.97 -22.94
C SER A 30 -1.12 3.56 -21.95
N ASP A 31 0.14 3.12 -21.99
CA ASP A 31 1.19 3.64 -21.11
C ASP A 31 1.69 5.04 -21.53
N ARG A 32 1.72 5.35 -22.81
CA ARG A 32 2.08 6.69 -23.32
C ARG A 32 1.06 7.79 -22.99
N LYS A 33 -0.20 7.43 -22.73
CA LYS A 33 -1.28 8.38 -22.35
C LYS A 33 -1.34 8.68 -20.85
N LYS A 34 -0.58 7.96 -20.01
CA LYS A 34 -0.48 8.25 -18.59
C LYS A 34 0.51 9.39 -18.39
N GLY A 35 -0.01 10.60 -18.15
CA GLY A 35 0.80 11.71 -17.64
C GLY A 35 1.56 11.28 -16.37
N PRO A 36 2.56 12.08 -15.90
CA PRO A 36 3.37 11.71 -14.75
C PRO A 36 2.47 11.32 -13.57
N GLU A 37 2.51 10.03 -13.19
CA GLU A 37 1.75 9.55 -12.03
C GLU A 37 2.34 10.22 -10.79
N LEU A 38 1.54 11.04 -10.12
CA LEU A 38 1.96 11.64 -8.87
C LEU A 38 2.12 10.56 -7.80
N GLU A 39 3.29 10.54 -7.17
CA GLU A 39 3.69 9.55 -6.18
C GLU A 39 3.65 10.15 -4.78
N ALA A 40 3.33 9.33 -3.79
CA ALA A 40 3.36 9.72 -2.39
C ALA A 40 3.90 8.60 -1.49
N ILE A 41 4.38 9.00 -0.30
CA ILE A 41 4.86 8.08 0.71
C ILE A 41 3.81 7.97 1.81
N VAL A 42 3.35 6.77 2.09
CA VAL A 42 2.43 6.45 3.18
C VAL A 42 3.19 5.85 4.34
N HIS A 43 3.27 6.57 5.44
CA HIS A 43 3.86 6.11 6.69
C HIS A 43 2.76 5.52 7.59
N ILE A 44 2.81 4.24 7.85
CA ILE A 44 1.86 3.52 8.70
C ILE A 44 2.57 3.18 10.01
N TYR A 45 2.21 3.85 11.09
CA TYR A 45 2.66 3.49 12.44
C TYR A 45 1.55 2.72 13.15
N THR A 46 1.86 1.52 13.59
CA THR A 46 0.92 0.66 14.29
C THR A 46 1.46 0.21 15.63
N SER A 47 0.57 0.20 16.60
CA SER A 47 0.79 -0.38 17.92
C SER A 47 -0.43 -1.20 18.33
N PHE A 48 -0.35 -1.93 19.43
CA PHE A 48 -1.52 -2.66 19.96
C PHE A 48 -2.62 -1.74 20.53
N ASN A 49 -2.34 -0.43 20.68
CA ASN A 49 -3.28 0.54 21.26
C ASN A 49 -3.71 1.62 20.24
N ASN A 50 -3.02 1.80 19.12
CA ASN A 50 -3.36 2.84 18.16
C ASN A 50 -2.79 2.55 16.77
N THR A 51 -3.43 3.12 15.75
CA THR A 51 -2.97 3.13 14.35
C THR A 51 -2.91 4.58 13.88
N ILE A 52 -1.81 4.96 13.23
CA ILE A 52 -1.59 6.29 12.66
C ILE A 52 -1.18 6.10 11.21
N VAL A 53 -1.85 6.80 10.30
CA VAL A 53 -1.50 6.86 8.89
C VAL A 53 -1.16 8.30 8.55
N HIS A 54 0.02 8.51 7.98
CA HIS A 54 0.55 9.81 7.60
C HIS A 54 1.04 9.73 6.16
N VAL A 55 0.49 10.54 5.30
CA VAL A 55 0.86 10.61 3.88
C VAL A 55 1.65 11.87 3.63
N THR A 56 2.77 11.70 2.96
CA THR A 56 3.66 12.79 2.56
C THR A 56 3.95 12.71 1.07
N ASP A 57 4.26 13.83 0.48
CA ASP A 57 4.90 13.91 -0.83
C ASP A 57 6.32 13.34 -0.77
N MET A 58 6.95 13.15 -1.92
CA MET A 58 8.35 12.69 -2.03
C MET A 58 9.34 13.66 -1.36
N SER A 59 9.01 14.94 -1.28
CA SER A 59 9.79 15.97 -0.56
C SER A 59 9.64 15.89 0.97
N GLY A 60 8.69 15.10 1.49
CA GLY A 60 8.39 15.00 2.92
C GLY A 60 7.32 15.97 3.42
N LYS A 61 6.72 16.77 2.54
CA LYS A 61 5.59 17.64 2.90
C LYS A 61 4.36 16.80 3.24
N THR A 62 3.72 17.08 4.37
CA THR A 62 2.51 16.39 4.81
C THR A 62 1.31 16.72 3.92
N LEU A 63 0.68 15.70 3.39
CA LEU A 63 -0.55 15.79 2.59
C LEU A 63 -1.78 15.42 3.42
N SER A 64 -1.70 14.35 4.19
CA SER A 64 -2.78 13.88 5.06
C SER A 64 -2.22 13.21 6.31
N LYS A 65 -2.93 13.32 7.43
CA LYS A 65 -2.59 12.63 8.67
C LYS A 65 -3.84 12.24 9.42
N VAL A 66 -4.14 10.95 9.48
CA VAL A 66 -5.30 10.40 10.20
C VAL A 66 -4.86 9.39 11.25
N THR A 67 -5.48 9.46 12.42
CA THR A 67 -5.17 8.58 13.56
C THR A 67 -6.41 7.83 14.04
N GLY A 68 -6.22 6.74 14.79
CA GLY A 68 -7.32 5.99 15.39
C GLY A 68 -8.23 6.84 16.27
N GLY A 69 -7.68 7.84 16.98
CA GLY A 69 -8.45 8.77 17.79
C GLY A 69 -9.32 9.76 16.98
N MET A 70 -9.00 9.99 15.71
CA MET A 70 -9.84 10.79 14.80
C MET A 70 -10.99 9.97 14.21
N ALA A 71 -10.81 8.64 14.09
CA ALA A 71 -11.80 7.75 13.53
C ALA A 71 -12.77 7.20 14.59
N THR A 72 -12.36 7.11 15.86
CA THR A 72 -13.20 6.62 16.95
C THR A 72 -12.92 7.33 18.27
N LYS A 73 -13.98 7.55 19.05
CA LYS A 73 -13.88 8.08 20.43
C LYS A 73 -13.49 7.01 21.45
N HIS A 74 -13.67 5.71 21.10
CA HIS A 74 -13.41 4.60 22.01
C HIS A 74 -11.93 4.20 22.02
N ASP A 75 -11.23 4.43 23.12
CA ASP A 75 -9.79 4.17 23.25
C ASP A 75 -9.40 2.72 22.93
N ARG A 76 -10.18 1.75 23.37
CA ARG A 76 -9.95 0.32 23.14
C ARG A 76 -10.00 -0.10 21.68
N LEU A 77 -10.67 0.68 20.81
CA LEU A 77 -10.89 0.34 19.42
C LEU A 77 -9.88 1.00 18.46
N LYS A 78 -9.05 1.93 18.93
CA LYS A 78 -8.11 2.70 18.09
C LYS A 78 -7.11 1.83 17.31
N ALA A 79 -6.79 0.63 17.82
CA ALA A 79 -5.90 -0.32 17.16
C ALA A 79 -6.64 -1.40 16.35
N ASN A 80 -7.98 -1.39 16.34
CA ASN A 80 -8.77 -2.41 15.67
C ASN A 80 -8.58 -2.32 14.14
N PRO A 81 -8.43 -3.46 13.42
CA PRO A 81 -8.37 -3.49 11.96
C PRO A 81 -9.55 -2.79 11.28
N THR A 82 -10.75 -2.88 11.83
CA THR A 82 -11.94 -2.20 11.29
C THR A 82 -11.75 -0.68 11.32
N ILE A 83 -11.26 -0.13 12.43
CA ILE A 83 -10.96 1.31 12.54
C ILE A 83 -9.83 1.70 11.60
N ALA A 84 -8.83 0.83 11.43
CA ALA A 84 -7.76 1.03 10.46
C ALA A 84 -8.27 1.14 9.01
N MET A 85 -9.30 0.40 8.65
CA MET A 85 -9.97 0.53 7.33
C MET A 85 -10.67 1.90 7.19
N PHE A 86 -11.34 2.40 8.24
CA PHE A 86 -11.94 3.74 8.19
C PHE A 86 -10.89 4.84 8.11
N ILE A 87 -9.75 4.70 8.82
CA ILE A 87 -8.61 5.60 8.68
C ILE A 87 -8.13 5.63 7.23
N ALA A 88 -7.92 4.46 6.62
CA ALA A 88 -7.46 4.36 5.26
C ALA A 88 -8.45 4.97 4.24
N LYS A 89 -9.75 4.76 4.44
CA LYS A 89 -10.80 5.36 3.61
C LYS A 89 -10.76 6.88 3.68
N ARG A 90 -10.68 7.44 4.88
CA ARG A 90 -10.57 8.90 5.06
C ARG A 90 -9.31 9.48 4.43
N VAL A 91 -8.15 8.81 4.61
CA VAL A 91 -6.91 9.20 3.93
C VAL A 91 -7.09 9.17 2.41
N ALA A 92 -7.73 8.12 1.87
CA ALA A 92 -7.99 7.99 0.45
C ALA A 92 -8.84 9.16 -0.08
N GLU A 93 -9.88 9.56 0.65
CA GLU A 93 -10.74 10.71 0.32
C GLU A 93 -9.97 12.04 0.33
N GLU A 94 -8.99 12.20 1.25
CA GLU A 94 -8.17 13.41 1.35
C GLU A 94 -7.09 13.49 0.25
N ILE A 95 -6.54 12.35 -0.22
CA ILE A 95 -5.45 12.34 -1.23
C ILE A 95 -5.93 12.15 -2.67
N ALA A 96 -7.11 11.59 -2.89
CA ALA A 96 -7.67 11.39 -4.24
C ALA A 96 -7.74 12.67 -5.08
N PRO A 97 -8.22 13.82 -4.54
CA PRO A 97 -8.30 15.07 -5.31
C PRO A 97 -6.94 15.64 -5.70
N LEU A 98 -5.83 15.18 -5.05
CA LEU A 98 -4.47 15.59 -5.37
C LEU A 98 -3.89 14.88 -6.60
N GLY A 99 -4.63 13.94 -7.21
CA GLY A 99 -4.20 13.20 -8.40
C GLY A 99 -3.12 12.14 -8.13
N ILE A 100 -2.88 11.79 -6.88
CA ILE A 100 -1.93 10.75 -6.48
C ILE A 100 -2.48 9.39 -6.87
N LYS A 101 -1.67 8.58 -7.56
CA LYS A 101 -2.03 7.22 -7.97
C LYS A 101 -1.13 6.16 -7.38
N SER A 102 0.17 6.46 -7.23
CA SER A 102 1.20 5.52 -6.79
C SER A 102 1.63 5.79 -5.35
N LEU A 103 1.68 4.74 -4.52
CA LEU A 103 2.00 4.84 -3.10
C LEU A 103 3.19 3.97 -2.73
N TYR A 104 4.20 4.57 -2.07
CA TYR A 104 5.27 3.86 -1.37
C TYR A 104 4.88 3.72 0.10
N VAL A 105 4.70 2.51 0.56
CA VAL A 105 4.25 2.23 1.92
C VAL A 105 5.44 1.95 2.83
N ARG A 106 5.56 2.70 3.92
CA ARG A 106 6.54 2.50 4.99
C ARG A 106 5.81 2.11 6.27
N ILE A 107 5.95 0.85 6.66
CA ILE A 107 5.32 0.33 7.89
C ILE A 107 6.32 0.46 9.04
N ARG A 108 5.82 0.86 10.20
CA ARG A 108 6.60 0.92 11.42
C ARG A 108 5.77 0.43 12.60
N SER A 109 6.33 -0.48 13.38
CA SER A 109 5.78 -0.86 14.67
C SER A 109 6.48 -0.12 15.82
N LYS A 110 5.99 -0.34 17.04
CA LYS A 110 6.65 0.16 18.25
C LYS A 110 8.06 -0.45 18.33
N THR A 111 9.06 0.36 18.63
CA THR A 111 10.44 -0.08 18.90
C THR A 111 10.42 -1.23 19.92
N ASN A 112 11.20 -2.27 19.72
CA ASN A 112 11.21 -3.52 20.49
C ASN A 112 9.99 -4.45 20.29
N SER A 113 9.07 -4.16 19.38
CA SER A 113 8.01 -5.09 19.02
C SER A 113 8.44 -5.89 17.80
N GLN A 114 8.38 -7.21 17.88
CA GLN A 114 8.65 -8.11 16.75
C GLN A 114 7.45 -8.23 15.82
N SER A 115 6.28 -7.77 16.27
CA SER A 115 5.05 -7.87 15.50
C SER A 115 4.47 -6.49 15.19
N LEU A 116 3.96 -6.36 13.98
CA LEU A 116 3.17 -5.22 13.56
C LEU A 116 1.82 -5.23 14.29
N GLY A 117 1.30 -4.04 14.58
CA GLY A 117 -0.04 -3.92 15.14
C GLY A 117 -1.12 -4.43 14.16
N PRO A 118 -2.29 -4.82 14.68
CA PRO A 118 -3.33 -5.50 13.88
C PRO A 118 -3.88 -4.66 12.72
N GLY A 119 -3.75 -3.33 12.78
CA GLY A 119 -4.22 -2.41 11.75
C GLY A 119 -3.33 -2.26 10.52
N ALA A 120 -2.05 -2.69 10.57
CA ALA A 120 -1.07 -2.42 9.51
C ALA A 120 -1.53 -2.89 8.13
N TYR A 121 -1.79 -4.18 8.01
CA TYR A 121 -2.20 -4.78 6.73
C TYR A 121 -3.63 -4.39 6.30
N ALA A 122 -4.50 -4.08 7.27
CA ALA A 122 -5.85 -3.61 6.99
C ALA A 122 -5.83 -2.26 6.26
N VAL A 123 -4.93 -1.33 6.66
CA VAL A 123 -4.72 -0.06 5.98
C VAL A 123 -4.28 -0.29 4.53
N ILE A 124 -3.26 -1.12 4.30
CA ILE A 124 -2.71 -1.38 2.97
C ILE A 124 -3.78 -1.97 2.04
N LYS A 125 -4.49 -3.00 2.51
CA LYS A 125 -5.57 -3.62 1.74
C LYS A 125 -6.69 -2.63 1.41
N SER A 126 -7.00 -1.74 2.34
CA SER A 126 -8.05 -0.73 2.13
C SER A 126 -7.62 0.32 1.10
N LEU A 127 -6.38 0.83 1.15
CA LEU A 127 -5.84 1.77 0.16
C LEU A 127 -5.79 1.15 -1.23
N SER A 128 -5.34 -0.11 -1.36
CA SER A 128 -5.35 -0.82 -2.65
C SER A 128 -6.78 -0.99 -3.20
N ARG A 129 -7.75 -1.28 -2.35
CA ARG A 129 -9.19 -1.35 -2.76
C ARG A 129 -9.76 0.01 -3.16
N SER A 130 -9.20 1.11 -2.65
CA SER A 130 -9.60 2.47 -3.03
C SER A 130 -8.99 2.92 -4.38
N GLY A 131 -8.28 2.03 -5.09
CA GLY A 131 -7.75 2.27 -6.43
C GLY A 131 -6.31 2.80 -6.48
N PHE A 132 -5.62 2.89 -5.33
CA PHE A 132 -4.21 3.30 -5.31
C PHE A 132 -3.29 2.12 -5.66
N LYS A 133 -2.30 2.38 -6.50
CA LYS A 133 -1.25 1.43 -6.85
C LYS A 133 -0.18 1.41 -5.76
N VAL A 134 -0.03 0.31 -5.05
CA VAL A 134 1.05 0.13 -4.08
C VAL A 134 2.30 -0.34 -4.83
N VAL A 135 3.32 0.53 -4.89
CA VAL A 135 4.57 0.24 -5.62
C VAL A 135 5.51 -0.61 -4.77
N ASN A 136 5.67 -0.23 -3.49
CA ASN A 136 6.58 -0.92 -2.59
C ASN A 136 6.05 -0.88 -1.15
N ILE A 137 6.39 -1.91 -0.37
CA ILE A 137 6.08 -2.00 1.05
C ILE A 137 7.38 -2.27 1.79
N LEU A 138 7.80 -1.31 2.63
CA LEU A 138 9.04 -1.39 3.40
C LEU A 138 8.74 -1.36 4.89
N ASP A 139 9.29 -2.33 5.63
CA ASP A 139 9.29 -2.28 7.09
C ASP A 139 10.49 -1.46 7.59
N VAL A 140 10.20 -0.35 8.25
CA VAL A 140 11.19 0.58 8.83
C VAL A 140 11.17 0.55 10.37
N THR A 141 10.73 -0.55 10.96
CA THR A 141 10.71 -0.72 12.40
C THR A 141 12.13 -0.72 12.96
N ARG A 142 12.39 0.18 13.89
CA ARG A 142 13.71 0.29 14.53
C ARG A 142 13.88 -0.85 15.53
N ILE A 143 14.89 -1.68 15.32
CA ILE A 143 15.31 -2.74 16.23
C ILE A 143 16.51 -2.22 17.02
N PRO A 144 16.42 -2.10 18.36
CA PRO A 144 17.55 -1.67 19.18
C PRO A 144 18.63 -2.76 19.20
N ARG A 145 19.85 -2.34 19.02
CA ARG A 145 21.04 -3.20 19.16
C ARG A 145 21.75 -2.80 20.45
N GLY A 146 21.62 -3.64 21.51
CA GLY A 146 22.25 -3.35 22.81
C GLY A 146 21.65 -2.12 23.47
N GLY A 147 20.40 -2.17 23.84
CA GLY A 147 19.71 -1.11 24.59
C GLY A 147 19.62 -1.42 26.09
N PRO A 148 19.08 -0.48 26.92
CA PRO A 148 18.82 -0.73 28.31
C PRO A 148 17.84 -1.90 28.48
N LYS A 149 17.94 -2.61 29.58
CA LYS A 149 17.04 -3.72 29.94
C LYS A 149 15.57 -3.27 29.82
N LYS A 150 14.73 -4.08 29.19
CA LYS A 150 13.30 -3.81 29.13
C LYS A 150 12.72 -3.67 30.54
N LYS A 151 11.80 -2.71 30.73
CA LYS A 151 11.01 -2.64 31.96
C LYS A 151 10.35 -3.98 32.17
N GLY A 152 10.60 -4.56 33.30
CA GLY A 152 10.08 -5.85 33.69
C GLY A 152 10.43 -6.11 35.13
N GLY A 153 9.75 -7.01 35.73
CA GLY A 153 9.95 -7.47 37.09
C GLY A 153 8.82 -8.45 37.41
N ARG A 154 8.86 -9.04 38.60
CA ARG A 154 7.85 -10.01 39.06
C ARG A 154 6.42 -9.47 38.97
N ARG A 155 6.23 -8.16 39.11
CA ARG A 155 4.94 -7.44 39.01
C ARG A 155 4.92 -6.41 37.89
N GLY A 156 5.62 -6.71 36.79
CA GLY A 156 5.67 -5.82 35.65
C GLY A 156 4.28 -5.50 35.10
N ARG A 157 4.10 -4.25 34.68
CA ARG A 157 2.86 -3.81 34.00
C ARG A 157 2.66 -4.59 32.71
N ARG A 158 1.47 -5.16 32.51
CA ARG A 158 1.06 -5.69 31.21
C ARG A 158 1.05 -4.55 30.19
N VAL A 159 1.77 -4.70 29.12
CA VAL A 159 1.79 -3.76 27.99
C VAL A 159 0.89 -4.31 26.90
#